data_7e40267e23108a2fb1e43a2e5bdd1011
#
_entry.id   7e40267e23108a2fb1e43a2e5bdd1011
#
_cell.length_a   1.000
_cell.length_b   1.000
_cell.length_c   1.000
_cell.angle_alpha   90.00
_cell.angle_beta   90.00
_cell.angle_gamma   90.00
#
_symmetry.space_group_name_H-M   'P 1'
#
loop_
_entity.id
_entity.type
_entity.pdbx_description
1 polymer ?
#
loop_
_entity_poly.entity_id
_entity_poly.type
_entity_poly.pdbx_seq_one_letter_code
_entity_poly.pdbx_strand_id
1 'polypeptide(L)'
;LGNSPVDMPMDVLLGKPPKMLRDVKHVSTEFPPVDLTGLELADVAERVLLLPTVADKSFLITIGDRTVGGTTVRDQMVGPWQVPVSDCAVTAMSFEGYLGEAMAMGERTPLAVINAAASGRMAVGEAVTNIAAAPIKDISDIKLSANWMAACGQPGQDAALFDTVKAVGMELCPALGISIPVGKDSLSMRTTWRDEDAQKSVTSP
;
A
#
# COMPACT_ATOMS: atom_id res chain seq x y z
N LEU A 1 42.29 16.21 17.26
CA LEU A 1 40.85 16.21 17.16
C LEU A 1 40.29 16.10 18.59
N GLY A 2 39.93 17.21 19.23
CA GLY A 2 39.51 17.25 20.63
C GLY A 2 37.99 17.49 20.83
N ASN A 3 37.16 17.17 19.84
CA ASN A 3 35.73 17.33 19.90
C ASN A 3 35.03 15.99 19.92
N SER A 4 33.97 15.88 20.72
CA SER A 4 33.09 14.73 20.79
C SER A 4 31.87 15.04 19.87
N PRO A 5 31.81 14.46 18.68
CA PRO A 5 30.69 14.72 17.74
C PRO A 5 29.33 14.24 18.25
N VAL A 6 29.34 13.33 19.21
CA VAL A 6 28.16 12.88 19.96
C VAL A 6 28.52 12.91 21.44
N ASP A 7 27.85 13.76 22.19
CA ASP A 7 27.99 13.85 23.66
C ASP A 7 26.56 13.91 24.25
N MET A 8 26.03 12.74 24.56
CA MET A 8 24.71 12.60 25.17
C MET A 8 24.68 11.43 26.14
N PRO A 9 23.84 11.51 27.18
CA PRO A 9 23.67 10.41 28.11
C PRO A 9 23.19 9.13 27.40
N MET A 10 23.70 7.99 27.85
CA MET A 10 23.30 6.69 27.29
C MET A 10 21.80 6.41 27.43
N ASP A 11 21.16 6.97 28.46
CA ASP A 11 19.71 6.85 28.67
C ASP A 11 18.89 7.51 27.56
N VAL A 12 19.43 8.50 26.87
CA VAL A 12 18.80 9.12 25.71
C VAL A 12 18.85 8.20 24.49
N LEU A 13 19.95 7.45 24.35
CA LEU A 13 20.15 6.52 23.23
C LEU A 13 19.48 5.17 23.46
N LEU A 14 19.59 4.61 24.66
CA LEU A 14 19.20 3.24 25.01
C LEU A 14 18.04 3.20 26.02
N GLY A 15 17.65 4.34 26.55
CA GLY A 15 16.53 4.45 27.49
C GLY A 15 15.18 4.21 26.81
N LYS A 16 14.16 3.96 27.60
CA LYS A 16 12.80 3.86 27.08
C LYS A 16 12.32 5.26 26.70
N PRO A 17 11.83 5.46 25.48
CA PRO A 17 11.22 6.74 25.10
C PRO A 17 10.05 7.05 26.03
N PRO A 18 9.75 8.33 26.27
CA PRO A 18 8.59 8.73 27.07
C PRO A 18 7.31 8.11 26.49
N LYS A 19 6.43 7.64 27.37
CA LYS A 19 5.14 7.11 26.94
C LYS A 19 4.36 8.23 26.25
N MET A 20 3.99 7.99 25.00
CA MET A 20 3.13 8.87 24.23
C MET A 20 1.67 8.43 24.44
N LEU A 21 0.84 9.35 24.91
CA LEU A 21 -0.61 9.15 24.94
C LEU A 21 -1.21 9.83 23.69
N ARG A 22 -1.90 9.05 22.88
CA ARG A 22 -2.71 9.58 21.77
C ARG A 22 -4.18 9.44 22.12
N ASP A 23 -4.85 10.55 22.35
CA ASP A 23 -6.31 10.59 22.59
C ASP A 23 -7.01 10.67 21.22
N VAL A 24 -7.23 9.49 20.64
CA VAL A 24 -7.79 9.37 19.29
C VAL A 24 -9.31 9.31 19.33
N LYS A 25 -9.96 9.93 18.35
CA LYS A 25 -11.41 9.96 18.23
C LYS A 25 -11.84 9.53 16.84
N HIS A 26 -12.85 8.69 16.77
CA HIS A 26 -13.52 8.39 15.51
C HIS A 26 -14.30 9.63 15.04
N VAL A 27 -14.13 9.96 13.79
CA VAL A 27 -14.92 10.97 13.10
C VAL A 27 -15.76 10.25 12.05
N SER A 28 -17.07 10.29 12.19
CA SER A 28 -17.97 9.75 11.19
C SER A 28 -18.12 10.75 10.04
N THR A 29 -17.84 10.30 8.83
CA THR A 29 -18.15 11.06 7.62
C THR A 29 -19.36 10.42 6.95
N GLU A 30 -20.44 11.17 6.83
CA GLU A 30 -21.61 10.73 6.09
C GLU A 30 -21.45 11.12 4.62
N PHE A 31 -21.57 10.14 3.75
CA PHE A 31 -21.59 10.36 2.30
C PHE A 31 -23.02 10.33 1.79
N PRO A 32 -23.40 11.20 0.86
CA PRO A 32 -24.71 11.09 0.24
C PRO A 32 -24.84 9.75 -0.50
N PRO A 33 -26.04 9.17 -0.55
CA PRO A 33 -26.27 7.95 -1.33
C PRO A 33 -25.96 8.21 -2.80
N VAL A 34 -25.40 7.19 -3.47
CA VAL A 34 -25.13 7.27 -4.91
C VAL A 34 -26.45 7.18 -5.65
N ASP A 35 -26.75 8.16 -6.48
CA ASP A 35 -27.90 8.11 -7.39
C ASP A 35 -27.54 7.27 -8.62
N LEU A 36 -28.19 6.12 -8.74
CA LEU A 36 -28.02 5.19 -9.86
C LEU A 36 -29.10 5.36 -10.93
N THR A 37 -29.98 6.35 -10.81
CA THR A 37 -31.08 6.57 -11.74
C THR A 37 -30.56 6.86 -13.15
N GLY A 38 -31.02 6.10 -14.12
CA GLY A 38 -30.64 6.28 -15.54
C GLY A 38 -29.23 5.85 -15.90
N LEU A 39 -28.52 5.13 -15.00
CA LEU A 39 -27.23 4.56 -15.30
C LEU A 39 -27.39 3.15 -15.90
N GLU A 40 -26.81 2.97 -17.09
CA GLU A 40 -26.70 1.67 -17.73
C GLU A 40 -25.36 1.03 -17.40
N LEU A 41 -25.38 -0.29 -17.12
CA LEU A 41 -24.16 -1.01 -16.69
C LEU A 41 -23.02 -0.90 -17.70
N ALA A 42 -23.33 -0.95 -18.99
CA ALA A 42 -22.34 -0.84 -20.05
C ALA A 42 -21.61 0.52 -20.02
N ASP A 43 -22.39 1.60 -19.88
CA ASP A 43 -21.84 2.97 -19.81
C ASP A 43 -20.99 3.17 -18.55
N VAL A 44 -21.43 2.61 -17.42
CA VAL A 44 -20.64 2.68 -16.17
C VAL A 44 -19.35 1.90 -16.32
N ALA A 45 -19.38 0.71 -16.90
CA ALA A 45 -18.18 -0.10 -17.13
C ALA A 45 -17.17 0.62 -18.03
N GLU A 46 -17.63 1.24 -19.11
CA GLU A 46 -16.75 2.02 -20.00
C GLU A 46 -16.13 3.21 -19.25
N ARG A 47 -16.90 3.96 -18.49
CA ARG A 47 -16.40 5.09 -17.68
C ARG A 47 -15.35 4.64 -16.66
N VAL A 48 -15.56 3.50 -16.00
CA VAL A 48 -14.60 2.95 -15.03
C VAL A 48 -13.30 2.58 -15.74
N LEU A 49 -13.35 1.92 -16.90
CA LEU A 49 -12.16 1.57 -17.69
C LEU A 49 -11.38 2.78 -18.17
N LEU A 50 -12.03 3.93 -18.35
CA LEU A 50 -11.40 5.19 -18.76
C LEU A 50 -10.83 6.00 -17.59
N LEU A 51 -11.08 5.62 -16.33
CA LEU A 51 -10.51 6.33 -15.18
C LEU A 51 -8.98 6.22 -15.20
N PRO A 52 -8.24 7.32 -14.95
CA PRO A 52 -6.77 7.29 -14.94
C PRO A 52 -6.16 6.24 -14.00
N THR A 53 -6.84 5.91 -12.91
CA THR A 53 -6.41 4.86 -11.96
C THR A 53 -6.65 3.44 -12.48
N VAL A 54 -7.52 3.25 -13.46
CA VAL A 54 -7.90 1.94 -14.02
C VAL A 54 -7.35 1.73 -15.42
N ALA A 55 -7.26 2.81 -16.21
CA ALA A 55 -6.82 2.78 -17.59
C ALA A 55 -5.41 2.16 -17.76
N ASP A 56 -5.09 1.73 -18.97
CA ASP A 56 -3.81 1.11 -19.30
C ASP A 56 -2.60 1.95 -18.87
N LYS A 57 -1.63 1.27 -18.26
CA LYS A 57 -0.36 1.82 -17.75
C LYS A 57 0.86 1.28 -18.49
N SER A 58 0.68 0.60 -19.62
CA SER A 58 1.79 -0.01 -20.38
C SER A 58 2.88 1.00 -20.73
N PHE A 59 2.51 2.27 -20.95
CA PHE A 59 3.47 3.34 -21.21
C PHE A 59 4.45 3.56 -20.05
N LEU A 60 4.03 3.39 -18.79
CA LEU A 60 4.90 3.52 -17.62
C LEU A 60 5.94 2.41 -17.57
N ILE A 61 5.60 1.24 -18.06
CA ILE A 61 6.50 0.08 -18.09
C ILE A 61 7.50 0.19 -19.25
N THR A 62 7.09 0.81 -20.35
CA THR A 62 7.89 0.86 -21.58
C THR A 62 8.84 2.05 -21.68
N ILE A 63 8.67 3.08 -20.86
CA ILE A 63 9.56 4.27 -20.85
C ILE A 63 10.85 4.09 -20.08
N GLY A 64 10.98 3.03 -19.28
CA GLY A 64 12.16 2.70 -18.48
C GLY A 64 12.68 1.29 -18.78
N ASP A 65 13.60 0.83 -17.95
CA ASP A 65 14.13 -0.53 -18.03
C ASP A 65 13.06 -1.54 -17.63
N ARG A 66 12.69 -2.42 -18.54
CA ARG A 66 11.68 -3.46 -18.30
C ARG A 66 12.18 -4.55 -17.39
N THR A 67 13.39 -5.04 -17.67
CA THR A 67 14.02 -6.12 -16.93
C THR A 67 15.48 -5.82 -16.72
N VAL A 68 16.00 -6.12 -15.52
CA VAL A 68 17.39 -5.90 -15.14
C VAL A 68 17.91 -7.14 -14.43
N GLY A 69 19.22 -7.45 -14.60
CA GLY A 69 19.89 -8.52 -13.88
C GLY A 69 19.76 -9.93 -14.48
N GLY A 70 18.88 -10.15 -15.44
CA GLY A 70 18.77 -11.43 -16.19
C GLY A 70 18.08 -12.58 -15.46
N THR A 71 17.58 -12.36 -14.23
CA THR A 71 16.88 -13.40 -13.46
C THR A 71 15.37 -13.27 -13.48
N THR A 72 14.81 -12.42 -14.33
CA THR A 72 13.37 -12.26 -14.50
C THR A 72 12.78 -13.50 -15.16
N VAL A 73 11.86 -14.17 -14.45
CA VAL A 73 11.12 -15.33 -14.93
C VAL A 73 9.79 -14.92 -15.55
N ARG A 74 9.13 -13.96 -14.92
CA ARG A 74 7.89 -13.35 -15.44
C ARG A 74 8.14 -11.88 -15.74
N ASP A 75 8.01 -11.54 -17.01
CA ASP A 75 8.09 -10.15 -17.48
C ASP A 75 6.85 -9.34 -17.04
N GLN A 76 6.95 -8.02 -17.04
CA GLN A 76 5.84 -7.12 -16.77
C GLN A 76 4.70 -7.25 -17.76
N MET A 77 4.99 -7.55 -19.02
CA MET A 77 3.98 -7.78 -20.05
C MET A 77 3.83 -9.27 -20.28
N VAL A 78 2.61 -9.77 -20.24
CA VAL A 78 2.31 -11.20 -20.31
C VAL A 78 1.54 -11.59 -21.56
N GLY A 79 1.54 -12.89 -21.86
CA GLY A 79 0.90 -13.49 -23.01
C GLY A 79 1.69 -13.32 -24.30
N PRO A 80 1.26 -14.00 -25.40
CA PRO A 80 1.99 -14.03 -26.66
C PRO A 80 2.04 -12.66 -27.36
N TRP A 81 1.07 -11.81 -27.06
CA TRP A 81 0.98 -10.46 -27.63
C TRP A 81 1.64 -9.40 -26.76
N GLN A 82 2.05 -9.75 -25.52
CA GLN A 82 2.64 -8.84 -24.55
C GLN A 82 1.82 -7.55 -24.35
N VAL A 83 0.52 -7.67 -24.24
CA VAL A 83 -0.41 -6.55 -24.04
C VAL A 83 -0.83 -6.43 -22.57
N PRO A 84 -1.31 -7.50 -21.88
CA PRO A 84 -1.67 -7.38 -20.49
C PRO A 84 -0.45 -7.17 -19.60
N VAL A 85 -0.58 -6.29 -18.62
CA VAL A 85 0.42 -6.09 -17.56
C VAL A 85 0.27 -7.18 -16.50
N SER A 86 1.38 -7.74 -16.03
CA SER A 86 1.40 -8.72 -14.95
C SER A 86 1.27 -8.02 -13.59
N ASP A 87 0.36 -8.49 -12.75
CA ASP A 87 0.22 -8.05 -11.35
C ASP A 87 1.10 -8.85 -10.37
N CYS A 88 1.91 -9.77 -10.89
CA CYS A 88 2.82 -10.61 -10.12
C CYS A 88 4.18 -10.67 -10.80
N ALA A 89 5.22 -10.26 -10.09
CA ALA A 89 6.61 -10.43 -10.52
C ALA A 89 7.14 -11.78 -10.05
N VAL A 90 7.94 -12.44 -10.91
CA VAL A 90 8.66 -13.68 -10.54
C VAL A 90 10.11 -13.58 -10.98
N THR A 91 11.02 -13.82 -10.04
CA THR A 91 12.46 -13.82 -10.28
C THR A 91 13.09 -15.14 -9.85
N ALA A 92 14.09 -15.59 -10.58
CA ALA A 92 14.90 -16.74 -10.20
C ALA A 92 15.95 -16.31 -9.14
N MET A 93 16.26 -17.19 -8.21
CA MET A 93 17.29 -16.93 -7.20
C MET A 93 18.72 -17.05 -7.74
N SER A 94 18.90 -17.75 -8.86
CA SER A 94 20.20 -17.91 -9.52
C SER A 94 20.01 -18.25 -11.00
N PHE A 95 21.10 -18.28 -11.77
CA PHE A 95 21.08 -18.72 -13.16
C PHE A 95 20.99 -20.25 -13.30
N GLU A 96 21.10 -20.99 -12.21
CA GLU A 96 21.01 -22.44 -12.16
C GLU A 96 19.87 -22.87 -11.23
N GLY A 97 19.11 -23.89 -11.66
CA GLY A 97 17.98 -24.42 -10.88
C GLY A 97 16.65 -23.69 -11.14
N TYR A 98 15.64 -24.04 -10.33
CA TYR A 98 14.26 -23.61 -10.51
C TYR A 98 13.65 -22.96 -9.25
N LEU A 99 14.50 -22.56 -8.30
CA LEU A 99 14.05 -21.80 -7.15
C LEU A 99 13.90 -20.32 -7.52
N GLY A 100 12.86 -19.70 -7.00
CA GLY A 100 12.54 -18.30 -7.31
C GLY A 100 11.75 -17.64 -6.20
N GLU A 101 11.48 -16.38 -6.41
CA GLU A 101 10.64 -15.54 -5.55
C GLU A 101 9.52 -14.96 -6.39
N ALA A 102 8.34 -14.84 -5.77
CA ALA A 102 7.20 -14.12 -6.34
C ALA A 102 6.84 -12.93 -5.47
N MET A 103 6.52 -11.82 -6.10
CA MET A 103 6.09 -10.59 -5.44
C MET A 103 4.84 -10.03 -6.11
N ALA A 104 3.93 -9.52 -5.30
CA ALA A 104 2.75 -8.81 -5.77
C ALA A 104 2.41 -7.68 -4.81
N MET A 105 1.63 -6.72 -5.27
CA MET A 105 1.18 -5.58 -4.48
C MET A 105 -0.33 -5.57 -4.38
N GLY A 106 -0.83 -4.93 -3.32
CA GLY A 106 -2.23 -4.60 -3.14
C GLY A 106 -2.38 -3.25 -2.48
N GLU A 107 -3.30 -2.45 -3.00
CA GLU A 107 -3.56 -1.10 -2.53
C GLU A 107 -5.04 -0.74 -2.74
N ARG A 108 -5.67 -0.15 -1.74
CA ARG A 108 -7.07 0.32 -1.81
C ARG A 108 -7.25 1.67 -1.08
N THR A 109 -6.32 2.59 -1.30
CA THR A 109 -6.24 3.88 -0.60
C THR A 109 -7.55 4.69 -0.69
N PRO A 110 -8.21 4.87 -1.86
CA PRO A 110 -9.44 5.66 -1.93
C PRO A 110 -10.57 5.13 -1.05
N LEU A 111 -10.61 3.82 -0.81
CA LEU A 111 -11.63 3.20 0.05
C LEU A 111 -11.43 3.57 1.53
N ALA A 112 -10.22 3.93 1.94
CA ALA A 112 -9.93 4.32 3.32
C ALA A 112 -10.71 5.55 3.78
N VAL A 113 -11.08 6.44 2.85
CA VAL A 113 -11.92 7.61 3.12
C VAL A 113 -13.32 7.20 3.57
N ILE A 114 -13.83 6.07 3.06
CA ILE A 114 -15.16 5.55 3.37
C ILE A 114 -15.08 4.59 4.56
N ASN A 115 -14.13 3.66 4.54
CA ASN A 115 -13.93 2.65 5.57
C ASN A 115 -12.47 2.18 5.59
N ALA A 116 -11.71 2.72 6.52
CA ALA A 116 -10.27 2.46 6.62
C ALA A 116 -9.95 0.97 6.88
N ALA A 117 -10.68 0.32 7.76
CA ALA A 117 -10.49 -1.11 8.05
C ALA A 117 -10.80 -2.00 6.82
N ALA A 118 -11.84 -1.68 6.07
CA ALA A 118 -12.17 -2.39 4.83
C ALA A 118 -11.08 -2.17 3.77
N SER A 119 -10.56 -0.95 3.64
CA SER A 119 -9.46 -0.62 2.74
C SER A 119 -8.24 -1.51 3.00
N GLY A 120 -7.81 -1.64 4.26
CA GLY A 120 -6.70 -2.50 4.63
C GLY A 120 -6.94 -3.98 4.30
N ARG A 121 -8.13 -4.51 4.62
CA ARG A 121 -8.50 -5.88 4.26
C ARG A 121 -8.51 -6.11 2.76
N MET A 122 -9.02 -5.17 1.98
CA MET A 122 -9.06 -5.27 0.53
C MET A 122 -7.67 -5.16 -0.10
N ALA A 123 -6.78 -4.35 0.46
CA ALA A 123 -5.38 -4.27 0.01
C ALA A 123 -4.66 -5.62 0.20
N VAL A 124 -4.85 -6.29 1.34
CA VAL A 124 -4.34 -7.67 1.55
C VAL A 124 -4.98 -8.65 0.57
N GLY A 125 -6.30 -8.57 0.38
CA GLY A 125 -7.01 -9.42 -0.57
C GLY A 125 -6.50 -9.27 -2.00
N GLU A 126 -6.24 -8.05 -2.45
CA GLU A 126 -5.66 -7.78 -3.75
C GLU A 126 -4.25 -8.37 -3.88
N ALA A 127 -3.36 -8.14 -2.90
CA ALA A 127 -2.02 -8.70 -2.92
C ALA A 127 -2.05 -10.25 -2.99
N VAL A 128 -2.94 -10.89 -2.23
CA VAL A 128 -3.11 -12.35 -2.23
C VAL A 128 -3.66 -12.86 -3.56
N THR A 129 -4.63 -12.18 -4.16
CA THR A 129 -5.18 -12.58 -5.46
C THR A 129 -4.17 -12.37 -6.59
N ASN A 130 -3.39 -11.30 -6.55
CA ASN A 130 -2.35 -11.04 -7.54
C ASN A 130 -1.21 -12.08 -7.47
N ILE A 131 -0.76 -12.43 -6.26
CA ILE A 131 0.33 -13.40 -6.10
C ILE A 131 -0.11 -14.85 -6.44
N ALA A 132 -1.40 -15.13 -6.46
CA ALA A 132 -1.94 -16.42 -6.89
C ALA A 132 -1.63 -16.76 -8.36
N ALA A 133 -1.16 -15.80 -9.16
CA ALA A 133 -0.62 -16.04 -10.50
C ALA A 133 0.75 -16.77 -10.50
N ALA A 134 1.42 -16.88 -9.34
CA ALA A 134 2.63 -17.65 -9.16
C ALA A 134 2.33 -19.00 -8.48
N PRO A 135 3.17 -20.04 -8.68
CA PRO A 135 2.95 -21.38 -8.12
C PRO A 135 3.30 -21.44 -6.63
N ILE A 136 2.56 -20.71 -5.81
CA ILE A 136 2.68 -20.75 -4.35
C ILE A 136 2.00 -22.00 -3.83
N LYS A 137 2.64 -22.71 -2.91
CA LYS A 137 2.12 -23.98 -2.39
C LYS A 137 1.00 -23.79 -1.38
N ASP A 138 1.19 -22.84 -0.47
CA ASP A 138 0.26 -22.58 0.62
C ASP A 138 0.20 -21.09 0.91
N ILE A 139 -0.98 -20.60 1.31
CA ILE A 139 -1.18 -19.19 1.66
C ILE A 139 -0.29 -18.76 2.83
N SER A 140 0.02 -19.68 3.75
CA SER A 140 0.90 -19.40 4.90
C SER A 140 2.37 -19.17 4.52
N ASP A 141 2.77 -19.51 3.31
CA ASP A 141 4.10 -19.20 2.77
C ASP A 141 4.25 -17.71 2.47
N ILE A 142 3.15 -16.99 2.31
CA ILE A 142 3.15 -15.55 2.00
C ILE A 142 3.62 -14.75 3.22
N LYS A 143 4.55 -13.84 2.98
CA LYS A 143 4.97 -12.83 3.94
C LYS A 143 4.71 -11.45 3.35
N LEU A 144 4.11 -10.58 4.16
CA LEU A 144 3.77 -9.24 3.72
C LEU A 144 4.80 -8.22 4.23
N SER A 145 5.06 -7.22 3.42
CA SER A 145 5.64 -5.95 3.86
C SER A 145 4.55 -4.90 3.80
N ALA A 146 4.29 -4.20 4.91
CA ALA A 146 3.25 -3.19 4.97
C ALA A 146 3.82 -1.78 4.93
N ASN A 147 3.15 -0.89 4.19
CA ASN A 147 3.37 0.55 4.29
C ASN A 147 2.07 1.19 4.79
N TRP A 148 2.09 1.66 6.03
CA TRP A 148 0.96 2.35 6.63
C TRP A 148 1.08 3.84 6.38
N MET A 149 0.11 4.40 5.67
CA MET A 149 0.09 5.82 5.33
C MET A 149 -1.14 6.48 5.93
N ALA A 150 -0.94 7.54 6.72
CA ALA A 150 -2.02 8.30 7.34
C ALA A 150 -1.58 9.72 7.68
N ALA A 151 -2.51 10.65 7.67
CA ALA A 151 -2.26 12.01 8.13
C ALA A 151 -2.46 12.11 9.65
N CYS A 152 -1.61 11.44 10.43
CA CYS A 152 -1.73 11.41 11.88
C CYS A 152 -1.75 12.82 12.48
N GLY A 153 -2.54 12.99 13.54
CA GLY A 153 -2.80 14.29 14.15
C GLY A 153 -3.91 15.11 13.46
N GLN A 154 -4.42 14.65 12.31
CA GLN A 154 -5.63 15.21 11.73
C GLN A 154 -6.88 14.53 12.28
N PRO A 155 -8.03 15.22 12.32
CA PRO A 155 -9.26 14.65 12.88
C PRO A 155 -9.61 13.30 12.25
N GLY A 156 -9.79 12.27 13.08
CA GLY A 156 -10.17 10.91 12.68
C GLY A 156 -9.06 10.03 12.10
N GLN A 157 -7.93 10.59 11.66
CA GLN A 157 -6.90 9.84 10.94
C GLN A 157 -6.15 8.84 11.83
N ASP A 158 -5.84 9.21 13.08
CA ASP A 158 -5.21 8.29 14.03
C ASP A 158 -6.12 7.10 14.37
N ALA A 159 -7.43 7.34 14.53
CA ALA A 159 -8.40 6.28 14.76
C ALA A 159 -8.55 5.36 13.54
N ALA A 160 -8.64 5.94 12.35
CA ALA A 160 -8.71 5.19 11.11
C ALA A 160 -7.47 4.29 10.91
N LEU A 161 -6.27 4.80 11.19
CA LEU A 161 -5.05 4.01 11.15
C LEU A 161 -5.09 2.86 12.16
N PHE A 162 -5.49 3.12 13.41
CA PHE A 162 -5.61 2.08 14.43
C PHE A 162 -6.57 0.97 14.00
N ASP A 163 -7.75 1.32 13.50
CA ASP A 163 -8.75 0.36 13.05
C ASP A 163 -8.25 -0.47 11.86
N THR A 164 -7.53 0.14 10.94
CA THR A 164 -6.92 -0.55 9.80
C THR A 164 -5.88 -1.56 10.27
N VAL A 165 -4.94 -1.13 11.11
CA VAL A 165 -3.87 -2.00 11.64
C VAL A 165 -4.45 -3.15 12.46
N LYS A 166 -5.47 -2.88 13.28
CA LYS A 166 -6.19 -3.91 14.03
C LYS A 166 -6.86 -4.92 13.11
N ALA A 167 -7.63 -4.45 12.12
CA ALA A 167 -8.35 -5.31 11.19
C ALA A 167 -7.43 -6.22 10.36
N VAL A 168 -6.26 -5.72 9.99
CA VAL A 168 -5.27 -6.48 9.21
C VAL A 168 -4.41 -7.34 10.13
N GLY A 169 -3.76 -6.74 11.13
CA GLY A 169 -2.72 -7.40 11.93
C GLY A 169 -3.24 -8.30 13.04
N MET A 170 -4.43 -8.01 13.60
CA MET A 170 -4.99 -8.79 14.69
C MET A 170 -6.14 -9.72 14.26
N GLU A 171 -6.76 -9.46 13.12
CA GLU A 171 -7.93 -10.22 12.66
C GLU A 171 -7.60 -11.00 11.39
N LEU A 172 -7.36 -10.33 10.26
CA LEU A 172 -7.24 -10.95 8.95
C LEU A 172 -5.97 -11.81 8.81
N CYS A 173 -4.80 -11.24 9.06
CA CYS A 173 -3.54 -11.96 8.88
C CYS A 173 -3.42 -13.21 9.76
N PRO A 174 -3.78 -13.17 11.06
CA PRO A 174 -3.84 -14.38 11.88
C PRO A 174 -4.82 -15.42 11.36
N ALA A 175 -6.00 -15.00 10.88
CA ALA A 175 -6.99 -15.93 10.33
C ALA A 175 -6.52 -16.63 9.05
N LEU A 176 -5.69 -15.96 8.25
CA LEU A 176 -5.09 -16.51 7.03
C LEU A 176 -3.75 -17.24 7.24
N GLY A 177 -3.19 -17.19 8.45
CA GLY A 177 -1.85 -17.72 8.74
C GLY A 177 -0.72 -16.92 8.09
N ILE A 178 -0.97 -15.68 7.69
CA ILE A 178 0.00 -14.77 7.04
C ILE A 178 0.63 -13.86 8.09
N SER A 179 1.88 -13.46 7.90
CA SER A 179 2.58 -12.53 8.79
C SER A 179 3.05 -11.28 8.05
N ILE A 180 3.20 -10.19 8.83
CA ILE A 180 3.80 -8.93 8.40
C ILE A 180 5.09 -8.71 9.20
N PRO A 181 6.21 -9.36 8.83
CA PRO A 181 7.46 -9.26 9.59
C PRO A 181 8.16 -7.91 9.44
N VAL A 182 7.83 -7.15 8.40
CA VAL A 182 8.48 -5.88 8.09
C VAL A 182 7.50 -4.89 7.50
N GLY A 183 7.79 -3.62 7.68
CA GLY A 183 6.99 -2.54 7.12
C GLY A 183 7.59 -1.19 7.49
N LYS A 184 6.89 -0.13 7.08
CA LYS A 184 7.22 1.25 7.44
C LYS A 184 5.97 2.10 7.56
N ASP A 185 6.10 3.24 8.20
CA ASP A 185 5.05 4.21 8.38
C ASP A 185 5.32 5.49 7.60
N SER A 186 4.27 6.11 7.07
CA SER A 186 4.27 7.47 6.52
C SER A 186 3.12 8.23 7.16
N LEU A 187 3.40 8.90 8.28
CA LEU A 187 2.34 9.41 9.16
C LEU A 187 2.11 10.93 9.09
N SER A 188 2.81 11.63 8.20
CA SER A 188 2.67 13.08 8.00
C SER A 188 2.22 13.39 6.58
N MET A 189 1.10 12.82 6.17
CA MET A 189 0.55 12.96 4.82
C MET A 189 -0.08 14.36 4.60
N ARG A 190 0.72 15.40 4.84
CA ARG A 190 0.34 16.79 4.64
C ARG A 190 1.41 17.53 3.88
N THR A 191 1.02 18.16 2.79
CA THR A 191 1.86 19.08 2.02
C THR A 191 1.47 20.50 2.31
N THR A 192 2.46 21.35 2.53
CA THR A 192 2.26 22.81 2.71
C THR A 192 3.13 23.56 1.72
N TRP A 193 2.60 24.62 1.12
CA TRP A 193 3.34 25.46 0.20
C TRP A 193 2.88 26.90 0.32
N ARG A 194 3.66 27.82 -0.22
CA ARG A 194 3.29 29.20 -0.40
C ARG A 194 2.85 29.43 -1.85
N ASP A 195 1.75 30.14 -2.00
CA ASP A 195 1.23 30.57 -3.26
C ASP A 195 1.00 32.08 -3.15
N GLU A 196 1.87 32.85 -3.79
CA GLU A 196 2.01 34.29 -3.55
C GLU A 196 2.22 34.59 -2.05
N ASP A 197 1.31 35.31 -1.41
CA ASP A 197 1.38 35.66 0.02
C ASP A 197 0.58 34.70 0.92
N ALA A 198 -0.11 33.72 0.34
CA ALA A 198 -0.95 32.78 1.07
C ALA A 198 -0.22 31.46 1.34
N GLN A 199 -0.25 31.00 2.59
CA GLN A 199 0.16 29.64 2.92
C GLN A 199 -0.99 28.68 2.64
N LYS A 200 -0.75 27.73 1.73
CA LYS A 200 -1.69 26.68 1.38
C LYS A 200 -1.25 25.35 1.96
N SER A 201 -2.20 24.46 2.18
CA SER A 201 -1.90 23.09 2.57
C SER A 201 -2.97 22.12 2.06
N VAL A 202 -2.56 20.88 1.82
CA VAL A 202 -3.44 19.76 1.55
C VAL A 202 -3.04 18.60 2.45
N THR A 203 -4.04 17.93 2.99
CA THR A 203 -3.86 16.67 3.74
C THR A 203 -4.39 15.56 2.88
N SER A 204 -3.55 14.57 2.63
CA SER A 204 -3.94 13.36 1.90
C SER A 204 -4.55 12.35 2.87
N PRO A 205 -5.67 11.71 2.53
CA PRO A 205 -6.27 10.67 3.35
C PRO A 205 -5.38 9.42 3.42
#